data_bf433aaae2d9b233121efb9d49299445
#
_entry.id   bf433aaae2d9b233121efb9d49299445
#
_cell.length_a   1.000
_cell.length_b   1.000
_cell.length_c   1.000
_cell.angle_alpha   90.00
_cell.angle_beta   90.00
_cell.angle_gamma   90.00
#
_symmetry.space_group_name_H-M   'P 1'
#
loop_
_entity.id
_entity.type
_entity.pdbx_description
1 polymer ?
#
loop_
_entity_poly.entity_id
_entity_poly.type
_entity_poly.pdbx_seq_one_letter_code
_entity_poly.pdbx_strand_id
1 'polypeptide(L)'
;RIALINENSQAGKNGVIYRELSGVVEPMGHVVDNYGMYSADDEAQLTYVQCGILASLLLSSGAADFVVTGCGTGQGAMIACNSFPNVVCGHVSNPSDAFLFAQVNDGNCVAMPYAQNMDGAVN
;
A
#
# COMPACT_ATOMS: atom_id res chain seq x y z
N ARG A 1 -0.55 13.05 -5.24
CA ARG A 1 0.08 11.84 -5.82
C ARG A 1 -0.10 10.67 -4.86
N ILE A 2 -0.36 9.52 -5.43
CA ILE A 2 -0.51 8.27 -4.69
C ILE A 2 0.70 7.40 -5.00
N ALA A 3 1.39 6.93 -3.97
CA ALA A 3 2.51 6.01 -4.13
C ALA A 3 2.03 4.58 -3.92
N LEU A 4 2.35 3.70 -4.85
CA LEU A 4 2.15 2.26 -4.71
C LEU A 4 3.50 1.62 -4.36
N ILE A 5 3.54 0.90 -3.25
CA ILE A 5 4.76 0.23 -2.77
C ILE A 5 4.39 -1.20 -2.41
N ASN A 6 5.02 -2.18 -3.06
CA ASN A 6 4.79 -3.60 -2.78
C ASN A 6 6.03 -4.24 -2.20
N GLU A 7 5.82 -5.08 -1.19
CA GLU A 7 6.89 -5.83 -0.57
C GLU A 7 7.13 -7.16 -1.33
N ASN A 8 8.21 -7.85 -0.99
CA ASN A 8 8.73 -8.98 -1.75
C ASN A 8 7.78 -10.18 -1.86
N SER A 9 7.01 -10.49 -0.81
CA SER A 9 6.15 -11.69 -0.84
C SER A 9 4.98 -11.55 -1.81
N GLN A 10 4.54 -10.33 -2.11
CA GLN A 10 3.40 -10.05 -2.99
C GLN A 10 3.81 -9.30 -4.27
N ALA A 11 5.09 -9.24 -4.57
CA ALA A 11 5.61 -8.49 -5.71
C ALA A 11 5.05 -8.95 -7.05
N GLY A 12 4.73 -10.22 -7.20
CA GLY A 12 4.12 -10.75 -8.42
C GLY A 12 2.75 -10.15 -8.75
N LYS A 13 2.10 -9.52 -7.78
CA LYS A 13 0.79 -8.88 -7.97
C LYS A 13 0.88 -7.40 -8.30
N ASN A 14 2.08 -6.82 -8.34
CA ASN A 14 2.28 -5.38 -8.54
C ASN A 14 1.58 -4.85 -9.78
N GLY A 15 1.71 -5.52 -10.92
CA GLY A 15 1.13 -5.07 -12.17
C GLY A 15 -0.40 -5.01 -12.14
N VAL A 16 -1.03 -6.00 -11.51
CA VAL A 16 -2.49 -6.04 -11.35
C VAL A 16 -2.95 -4.92 -10.44
N ILE A 17 -2.29 -4.75 -9.30
CA ILE A 17 -2.65 -3.72 -8.32
C ILE A 17 -2.49 -2.33 -8.95
N TYR A 18 -1.37 -2.09 -9.65
CA TYR A 18 -1.12 -0.81 -10.32
C TYR A 18 -2.22 -0.50 -11.34
N ARG A 19 -2.57 -1.47 -12.18
CA ARG A 19 -3.59 -1.30 -13.22
C ARG A 19 -4.96 -0.99 -12.62
N GLU A 20 -5.38 -1.74 -11.61
CA GLU A 20 -6.67 -1.54 -10.97
C GLU A 20 -6.73 -0.20 -10.22
N LEU A 21 -5.69 0.13 -9.49
CA LEU A 21 -5.63 1.39 -8.75
C LEU A 21 -5.63 2.59 -9.71
N SER A 22 -4.76 2.57 -10.73
CA SER A 22 -4.67 3.65 -11.72
C SER A 22 -5.98 3.85 -12.46
N GLY A 23 -6.63 2.74 -12.84
CA GLY A 23 -7.89 2.78 -13.57
C GLY A 23 -9.01 3.49 -12.80
N VAL A 24 -8.98 3.43 -11.48
CA VAL A 24 -9.97 4.09 -10.63
C VAL A 24 -9.60 5.55 -10.35
N VAL A 25 -8.35 5.81 -9.99
CA VAL A 25 -7.98 7.13 -9.42
C VAL A 25 -7.49 8.14 -10.46
N GLU A 26 -6.94 7.70 -11.61
CA GLU A 26 -6.50 8.62 -12.65
C GLU A 26 -7.65 9.42 -13.27
N PRO A 27 -8.83 8.83 -13.58
CA PRO A 27 -9.97 9.59 -14.01
C PRO A 27 -10.46 10.62 -12.99
N MET A 28 -10.11 10.45 -11.73
CA MET A 28 -10.42 11.39 -10.64
C MET A 28 -9.38 12.51 -10.50
N GLY A 29 -8.36 12.53 -11.35
CA GLY A 29 -7.33 13.55 -11.35
C GLY A 29 -6.10 13.22 -10.51
N HIS A 30 -5.95 11.98 -10.04
CA HIS A 30 -4.79 11.55 -9.28
C HIS A 30 -3.77 10.82 -10.15
N VAL A 31 -2.52 10.84 -9.71
CA VAL A 31 -1.41 10.13 -10.39
C VAL A 31 -0.91 9.05 -9.46
N VAL A 32 -0.69 7.85 -9.98
CA VAL A 32 -0.11 6.73 -9.24
C VAL A 32 1.36 6.58 -9.65
N ASP A 33 2.26 6.74 -8.69
CA ASP A 33 3.68 6.47 -8.87
C ASP A 33 3.96 5.07 -8.34
N ASN A 34 4.39 4.18 -9.22
CA ASN A 34 4.67 2.79 -8.88
C ASN A 34 6.14 2.65 -8.48
N TYR A 35 6.40 2.49 -7.19
CA TYR A 35 7.76 2.34 -6.65
C TYR A 35 8.23 0.87 -6.62
N GLY A 36 7.38 -0.10 -7.00
CA GLY A 36 7.74 -1.52 -7.00
C GLY A 36 7.50 -2.14 -5.61
N MET A 37 7.97 -3.37 -5.29
CA MET A 37 8.70 -4.23 -6.28
C MET A 37 7.81 -4.59 -7.46
N TYR A 38 8.41 -4.62 -8.64
CA TYR A 38 7.65 -4.84 -9.89
C TYR A 38 7.41 -6.32 -10.18
N SER A 39 8.25 -7.20 -9.64
CA SER A 39 8.16 -8.65 -9.79
C SER A 39 8.92 -9.34 -8.67
N ALA A 40 8.68 -10.64 -8.51
CA ALA A 40 9.39 -11.45 -7.51
C ALA A 40 10.90 -11.53 -7.77
N ASP A 41 11.31 -11.34 -9.03
CA ASP A 41 12.72 -11.42 -9.45
C ASP A 41 13.43 -10.07 -9.45
N ASP A 42 12.76 -9.02 -8.97
CA ASP A 42 13.35 -7.68 -8.92
C ASP A 42 14.60 -7.69 -8.03
N GLU A 43 15.70 -7.13 -8.56
CA GLU A 43 16.97 -7.04 -7.82
C GLU A 43 16.85 -6.13 -6.60
N ALA A 44 15.99 -5.11 -6.67
CA ALA A 44 15.73 -4.19 -5.57
C ALA A 44 14.67 -4.79 -4.64
N GLN A 45 15.08 -5.73 -3.80
CA GLN A 45 14.18 -6.39 -2.85
C GLN A 45 13.70 -5.43 -1.77
N LEU A 46 12.40 -5.46 -1.49
CA LEU A 46 11.77 -4.67 -0.44
C LEU A 46 11.05 -5.59 0.54
N THR A 47 11.42 -5.53 1.81
CA THR A 47 10.64 -6.12 2.89
C THR A 47 9.50 -5.17 3.27
N TYR A 48 8.48 -5.66 3.99
CA TYR A 48 7.42 -4.77 4.44
C TYR A 48 7.92 -3.69 5.42
N VAL A 49 9.03 -3.95 6.13
CA VAL A 49 9.67 -2.92 6.98
C VAL A 49 10.27 -1.81 6.12
N GLN A 50 10.97 -2.17 5.05
CA GLN A 50 11.53 -1.19 4.10
C GLN A 50 10.44 -0.41 3.39
N CYS A 51 9.31 -1.03 3.11
CA CYS A 51 8.14 -0.32 2.58
C CYS A 51 7.64 0.75 3.56
N GLY A 52 7.65 0.46 4.84
CA GLY A 52 7.30 1.45 5.87
C GLY A 52 8.24 2.63 5.90
N ILE A 53 9.55 2.39 5.79
CA ILE A 53 10.56 3.46 5.71
C ILE A 53 10.32 4.33 4.47
N LEU A 54 10.11 3.70 3.32
CA LEU A 54 9.87 4.42 2.06
C LEU A 54 8.57 5.24 2.14
N ALA A 55 7.51 4.68 2.69
CA ALA A 55 6.25 5.40 2.90
C ALA A 55 6.46 6.67 3.73
N SER A 56 7.19 6.55 4.83
CA SER A 56 7.51 7.70 5.69
C SER A 56 8.30 8.77 4.95
N LEU A 57 9.31 8.38 4.17
CA LEU A 57 10.11 9.32 3.38
C LEU A 57 9.27 10.03 2.32
N LEU A 58 8.41 9.31 1.61
CA LEU A 58 7.57 9.87 0.56
C LEU A 58 6.52 10.85 1.12
N LEU A 59 5.88 10.49 2.21
CA LEU A 59 4.88 11.34 2.85
C LEU A 59 5.51 12.55 3.51
N SER A 60 6.65 12.37 4.20
CA SER A 60 7.34 13.47 4.89
C SER A 60 7.93 14.49 3.92
N SER A 61 8.42 14.04 2.75
CA SER A 61 9.02 14.92 1.75
C SER A 61 7.98 15.61 0.85
N GLY A 62 6.71 15.18 0.90
CA GLY A 62 5.69 15.66 -0.01
C GLY A 62 5.73 15.05 -1.39
N ALA A 63 6.58 14.02 -1.62
CA ALA A 63 6.62 13.31 -2.89
C ALA A 63 5.34 12.50 -3.14
N ALA A 64 4.65 12.10 -2.07
CA ALA A 64 3.33 11.47 -2.15
C ALA A 64 2.41 12.09 -1.09
N ASP A 65 1.12 12.10 -1.38
CA ASP A 65 0.07 12.55 -0.46
C ASP A 65 -0.59 11.35 0.23
N PHE A 66 -0.51 10.19 -0.40
CA PHE A 66 -1.13 8.96 0.08
C PHE A 66 -0.31 7.76 -0.38
N VAL A 67 -0.25 6.71 0.46
CA VAL A 67 0.49 5.49 0.15
C VAL A 67 -0.45 4.29 0.17
N VAL A 68 -0.35 3.45 -0.86
CA VAL A 68 -1.00 2.15 -0.93
C VAL A 68 0.08 1.07 -0.86
N THR A 69 0.00 0.21 0.13
CA THR A 69 0.93 -0.89 0.33
C THR A 69 0.18 -2.10 0.88
N GLY A 70 0.89 -3.14 1.23
CA GLY A 70 0.33 -4.34 1.79
C GLY A 70 1.37 -5.44 1.93
N CYS A 71 0.91 -6.57 2.39
CA CYS A 71 1.68 -7.82 2.43
C CYS A 71 0.67 -8.96 2.37
N GLY A 72 1.07 -10.18 2.73
CA GLY A 72 0.14 -11.31 2.69
C GLY A 72 -1.13 -11.08 3.49
N THR A 73 -1.00 -10.70 4.75
CA THR A 73 -2.15 -10.39 5.64
C THR A 73 -2.44 -8.90 5.77
N GLY A 74 -1.52 -8.04 5.37
CA GLY A 74 -1.62 -6.59 5.56
C GLY A 74 -1.26 -6.12 6.97
N GLN A 75 -1.19 -7.01 7.95
CA GLN A 75 -0.95 -6.63 9.34
C GLN A 75 0.51 -6.20 9.58
N GLY A 76 1.47 -6.97 9.08
CA GLY A 76 2.89 -6.63 9.22
C GLY A 76 3.22 -5.31 8.53
N ALA A 77 2.68 -5.09 7.34
CA ALA A 77 2.87 -3.84 6.61
C ALA A 77 2.26 -2.66 7.38
N MET A 78 1.07 -2.81 7.94
CA MET A 78 0.43 -1.77 8.75
C MET A 78 1.27 -1.41 9.98
N ILE A 79 1.71 -2.40 10.72
CA ILE A 79 2.51 -2.19 11.94
C ILE A 79 3.83 -1.52 11.58
N ALA A 80 4.51 -2.00 10.53
CA ALA A 80 5.77 -1.42 10.08
C ALA A 80 5.61 0.04 9.66
N CYS A 81 4.60 0.35 8.85
CA CYS A 81 4.33 1.72 8.41
C CYS A 81 4.07 2.66 9.58
N ASN A 82 3.27 2.24 10.56
CA ASN A 82 2.95 3.05 11.72
C ASN A 82 4.13 3.23 12.70
N SER A 83 5.22 2.49 12.50
CA SER A 83 6.43 2.62 13.32
C SER A 83 7.32 3.79 12.89
N PHE A 84 7.01 4.44 11.77
CA PHE A 84 7.83 5.52 11.21
C PHE A 84 7.09 6.86 11.23
N PRO A 85 7.83 7.99 11.25
CA PRO A 85 7.21 9.31 11.35
C PRO A 85 6.25 9.64 10.20
N ASN A 86 5.20 10.37 10.53
CA ASN A 86 4.22 10.96 9.60
C ASN A 86 3.39 9.93 8.83
N VAL A 87 3.37 8.68 9.24
CA VAL A 87 2.53 7.65 8.64
C VAL A 87 1.39 7.30 9.58
N VAL A 88 0.17 7.43 9.08
CA VAL A 88 -1.05 6.95 9.73
C VAL A 88 -1.65 5.90 8.81
N CYS A 89 -1.36 4.64 9.09
CA CYS A 89 -1.71 3.52 8.24
C CYS A 89 -2.84 2.70 8.84
N GLY A 90 -3.87 2.43 8.03
CA GLY A 90 -4.97 1.55 8.39
C GLY A 90 -4.91 0.25 7.61
N HIS A 91 -5.40 -0.82 8.22
CA HIS A 91 -5.59 -2.11 7.55
C HIS A 91 -6.93 -2.07 6.82
N VAL A 92 -6.92 -2.30 5.51
CA VAL A 92 -8.11 -2.21 4.66
C VAL A 92 -8.26 -3.51 3.88
N SER A 93 -9.30 -4.26 4.18
CA SER A 93 -9.60 -5.53 3.49
C SER A 93 -10.88 -5.47 2.65
N ASN A 94 -11.68 -4.41 2.81
CA ASN A 94 -12.94 -4.23 2.08
C ASN A 94 -13.30 -2.75 2.01
N PRO A 95 -14.30 -2.37 1.17
CA PRO A 95 -14.72 -0.98 1.05
C PRO A 95 -15.21 -0.32 2.34
N SER A 96 -15.84 -1.09 3.23
CA SER A 96 -16.30 -0.56 4.52
C SER A 96 -15.13 -0.12 5.40
N ASP A 97 -14.06 -0.92 5.44
CA ASP A 97 -12.83 -0.56 6.16
C ASP A 97 -12.25 0.75 5.63
N ALA A 98 -12.19 0.90 4.30
CA ALA A 98 -11.66 2.09 3.66
C ALA A 98 -12.48 3.33 4.02
N PHE A 99 -13.80 3.22 3.95
CA PHE A 99 -14.71 4.32 4.28
C PHE A 99 -14.54 4.76 5.74
N LEU A 100 -14.59 3.79 6.67
CA LEU A 100 -14.46 4.09 8.09
C LEU A 100 -13.10 4.67 8.43
N PHE A 101 -12.03 4.13 7.87
CA PHE A 101 -10.68 4.65 8.10
C PHE A 101 -10.56 6.11 7.63
N ALA A 102 -11.08 6.42 6.45
CA ALA A 102 -11.05 7.78 5.93
C ALA A 102 -11.87 8.74 6.80
N GLN A 103 -13.08 8.32 7.22
CA GLN A 103 -13.97 9.18 7.98
C GLN A 103 -13.53 9.39 9.44
N VAL A 104 -12.98 8.38 10.07
CA VAL A 104 -12.66 8.40 11.50
C VAL A 104 -11.22 8.79 11.76
N ASN A 105 -10.29 8.28 10.97
CA ASN A 105 -8.85 8.38 11.27
C ASN A 105 -8.09 9.36 10.37
N ASP A 106 -8.65 9.74 9.24
CA ASP A 106 -8.02 10.65 8.27
C ASP A 106 -6.57 10.24 7.97
N GLY A 107 -6.38 8.94 7.67
CA GLY A 107 -5.07 8.38 7.44
C GLY A 107 -4.48 8.74 6.08
N ASN A 108 -3.19 8.50 5.93
CA ASN A 108 -2.46 8.78 4.69
C ASN A 108 -1.81 7.53 4.07
N CYS A 109 -2.11 6.36 4.61
CA CYS A 109 -1.56 5.10 4.13
C CYS A 109 -2.57 3.98 4.36
N VAL A 110 -2.67 3.04 3.43
CA VAL A 110 -3.44 1.81 3.63
C VAL A 110 -2.56 0.60 3.36
N ALA A 111 -2.73 -0.43 4.19
CA ALA A 111 -2.09 -1.72 4.04
C ALA A 111 -3.15 -2.78 3.76
N MET A 112 -3.01 -3.47 2.63
CA MET A 112 -4.00 -4.40 2.13
C MET A 112 -3.51 -5.86 2.22
N PRO A 113 -4.43 -6.81 2.48
CA PRO A 113 -4.09 -8.23 2.57
C PRO A 113 -4.08 -8.87 1.19
N TYR A 114 -2.99 -8.75 0.45
CA TYR A 114 -2.92 -9.20 -0.94
C TYR A 114 -2.92 -10.72 -1.12
N ALA A 115 -2.65 -11.50 -0.06
CA ALA A 115 -2.72 -12.95 -0.12
C ALA A 115 -4.09 -13.50 0.29
N GLN A 116 -5.00 -12.66 0.78
CA GLN A 116 -6.34 -13.08 1.15
C GLN A 116 -7.30 -12.88 -0.02
N ASN A 117 -8.25 -13.80 -0.17
CA ASN A 117 -9.36 -13.63 -1.10
C ASN A 117 -10.63 -13.20 -0.34
N MET A 118 -11.74 -13.06 -1.07
CA MET A 118 -12.97 -12.48 -0.50
C MET A 118 -13.60 -13.34 0.60
N ASP A 119 -13.32 -14.64 0.65
CA ASP A 119 -13.81 -15.54 1.70
C ASP A 119 -12.81 -15.73 2.85
N GLY A 120 -11.73 -14.97 2.84
CA GLY A 120 -10.71 -14.99 3.90
C GLY A 120 -9.64 -16.06 3.73
N ALA A 121 -9.69 -16.86 2.67
CA ALA A 121 -8.63 -17.82 2.42
C ALA A 121 -7.34 -17.10 1.98
N VAL A 122 -6.20 -17.69 2.31
CA VAL A 122 -4.89 -17.15 1.97
C VAL A 122 -4.36 -17.82 0.71
N ASN A 123 -3.96 -17.01 -0.25
CA ASN A 123 -3.40 -17.50 -1.51
C ASN A 123 -1.91 -17.85 -1.37
#